data_c439506224f11ea8334dce58b30cd1d2
#
_entry.id   c439506224f11ea8334dce58b30cd1d2
#
_cell.length_a   1.000
_cell.length_b   1.000
_cell.length_c   1.000
_cell.angle_alpha   90.00
_cell.angle_beta   90.00
_cell.angle_gamma   90.00
#
_symmetry.space_group_name_H-M   'P 1'
#
loop_
_entity.id
_entity.type
_entity.pdbx_description
1 polymer ?
#
loop_
_entity_poly.entity_id
_entity_poly.type
_entity_poly.pdbx_seq_one_letter_code
_entity_poly.pdbx_strand_id
1 'polypeptide(L)'
;QMYPEKMHPEKSRGTIMKTILAADIGGTHSRFAAFRTGEERKLELIRSLWLNTAEFDSMKAMLDQLEKENFELPASAADVAVMGVAGPIINKTYSNPPNIDWDIDLSELAGALGLKKCALINDFVAQAFACRSPVMDAARRILPGTVDPAAPLAVIGAGTGLGQATLIPLEKGVYTALSSEGGHTSFPFELAAEVNYMHYLL
;
A
#
# COMPACT_ATOMS: atom_id res chain seq x y z
N GLN A 1 -6.18 -3.42 -59.50
CA GLN A 1 -5.30 -4.26 -58.71
C GLN A 1 -4.71 -3.42 -57.60
N MET A 2 -5.20 -3.65 -56.39
CA MET A 2 -4.81 -2.94 -55.19
C MET A 2 -3.83 -3.86 -54.43
N TYR A 3 -2.59 -3.45 -54.27
CA TYR A 3 -1.58 -4.24 -53.55
C TYR A 3 -1.89 -4.10 -52.03
N PRO A 4 -1.85 -5.17 -51.26
CA PRO A 4 -1.98 -5.09 -49.82
C PRO A 4 -0.69 -4.51 -49.23
N GLU A 5 -0.88 -3.46 -48.42
CA GLU A 5 0.13 -2.79 -47.61
C GLU A 5 0.78 -3.82 -46.66
N LYS A 6 2.10 -3.95 -46.73
CA LYS A 6 2.86 -4.80 -45.80
C LYS A 6 2.75 -4.26 -44.39
N MET A 7 1.99 -4.93 -43.55
CA MET A 7 2.06 -4.75 -42.11
C MET A 7 3.49 -5.03 -41.62
N HIS A 8 4.19 -3.97 -41.23
CA HIS A 8 5.44 -4.12 -40.49
C HIS A 8 5.11 -4.72 -39.10
N PRO A 9 5.80 -5.80 -38.67
CA PRO A 9 5.59 -6.29 -37.31
C PRO A 9 5.96 -5.19 -36.34
N GLU A 10 5.00 -4.82 -35.46
CA GLU A 10 5.29 -3.96 -34.32
C GLU A 10 6.46 -4.59 -33.55
N LYS A 11 7.54 -3.82 -33.47
CA LYS A 11 8.69 -4.18 -32.61
C LYS A 11 8.12 -4.36 -31.20
N SER A 12 8.16 -5.57 -30.69
CA SER A 12 7.87 -5.86 -29.29
C SER A 12 8.76 -4.91 -28.45
N ARG A 13 8.15 -3.91 -27.81
CA ARG A 13 8.82 -3.11 -26.80
C ARG A 13 9.17 -4.08 -25.68
N GLY A 14 10.42 -4.46 -25.57
CA GLY A 14 10.91 -5.33 -24.51
C GLY A 14 10.35 -4.82 -23.17
N THR A 15 9.77 -5.72 -22.41
CA THR A 15 9.21 -5.41 -21.08
C THR A 15 10.36 -4.88 -20.21
N ILE A 16 10.34 -3.58 -19.89
CA ILE A 16 11.33 -3.00 -18.99
C ILE A 16 11.03 -3.56 -17.61
N MET A 17 11.89 -4.46 -17.14
CA MET A 17 11.81 -4.99 -15.79
C MET A 17 12.14 -3.87 -14.81
N LYS A 18 11.27 -3.70 -13.81
CA LYS A 18 11.46 -2.72 -12.72
C LYS A 18 11.57 -3.43 -11.39
N THR A 19 12.34 -2.85 -10.51
CA THR A 19 12.48 -3.27 -9.13
C THR A 19 11.68 -2.35 -8.22
N ILE A 20 10.95 -2.94 -7.28
CA ILE A 20 10.06 -2.23 -6.36
C ILE A 20 10.42 -2.62 -4.94
N LEU A 21 10.71 -1.64 -4.11
CA LEU A 21 10.78 -1.80 -2.67
C LEU A 21 9.41 -1.40 -2.09
N ALA A 22 8.72 -2.36 -1.51
CA ALA A 22 7.49 -2.12 -0.78
C ALA A 22 7.74 -2.25 0.72
N ALA A 23 7.07 -1.43 1.53
CA ALA A 23 7.07 -1.56 2.97
C ALA A 23 5.67 -1.37 3.56
N ASP A 24 5.42 -2.04 4.67
CA ASP A 24 4.27 -1.85 5.56
C ASP A 24 4.85 -1.49 6.93
N ILE A 25 4.71 -0.23 7.30
CA ILE A 25 5.34 0.37 8.48
C ILE A 25 4.31 0.46 9.60
N GLY A 26 4.40 -0.46 10.53
CA GLY A 26 3.55 -0.51 11.71
C GLY A 26 4.28 -0.12 12.99
N GLY A 27 3.54 0.18 14.07
CA GLY A 27 4.11 0.59 15.35
C GLY A 27 4.95 -0.49 16.04
N THR A 28 4.56 -1.77 15.89
CA THR A 28 5.30 -2.89 16.51
C THR A 28 6.25 -3.55 15.52
N HIS A 29 5.78 -3.83 14.32
CA HIS A 29 6.57 -4.48 13.27
C HIS A 29 6.43 -3.75 11.96
N SER A 30 7.53 -3.69 11.24
CA SER A 30 7.60 -3.21 9.87
C SER A 30 8.04 -4.34 8.96
N ARG A 31 7.35 -4.46 7.81
CA ARG A 31 7.67 -5.47 6.81
C ARG A 31 8.18 -4.79 5.56
N PHE A 32 9.31 -5.25 5.07
CA PHE A 32 9.87 -4.85 3.79
C PHE A 32 9.81 -6.00 2.79
N ALA A 33 9.54 -5.68 1.54
CA ALA A 33 9.50 -6.67 0.47
C ALA A 33 10.09 -6.10 -0.82
N ALA A 34 10.98 -6.86 -1.43
CA ALA A 34 11.54 -6.56 -2.75
C ALA A 34 10.76 -7.32 -3.80
N PHE A 35 10.32 -6.63 -4.84
CA PHE A 35 9.63 -7.20 -5.98
C PHE A 35 10.33 -6.85 -7.29
N ARG A 36 10.10 -7.69 -8.30
CA ARG A 36 10.44 -7.42 -9.69
C ARG A 36 9.16 -7.48 -10.53
N THR A 37 9.03 -6.59 -11.51
CA THR A 37 7.98 -6.72 -12.51
C THR A 37 8.41 -7.77 -13.54
N GLY A 38 7.65 -8.86 -13.64
CA GLY A 38 7.81 -9.88 -14.65
C GLY A 38 7.06 -9.57 -15.94
N GLU A 39 6.91 -10.57 -16.78
CA GLU A 39 6.05 -10.52 -17.98
C GLU A 39 4.61 -10.19 -17.57
N GLU A 40 3.88 -9.51 -18.45
CA GLU A 40 2.50 -9.06 -18.21
C GLU A 40 2.33 -8.16 -16.96
N ARG A 41 3.42 -7.54 -16.48
CA ARG A 41 3.45 -6.70 -15.25
C ARG A 41 3.09 -7.45 -13.97
N LYS A 42 3.21 -8.77 -13.95
CA LYS A 42 3.07 -9.55 -12.72
C LYS A 42 4.20 -9.19 -11.76
N LEU A 43 3.87 -9.09 -10.48
CA LEU A 43 4.86 -8.87 -9.43
C LEU A 43 5.41 -10.22 -8.96
N GLU A 44 6.72 -10.35 -8.99
CA GLU A 44 7.46 -11.47 -8.47
C GLU A 44 8.14 -11.03 -7.17
N LEU A 45 7.82 -11.72 -6.07
CA LEU A 45 8.49 -11.49 -4.79
C LEU A 45 9.91 -12.06 -4.83
N ILE A 46 10.89 -11.21 -4.60
CA ILE A 46 12.31 -11.59 -4.51
C ILE A 46 12.62 -11.99 -3.06
N ARG A 47 12.33 -11.10 -2.11
CA ARG A 47 12.60 -11.29 -0.68
C ARG A 47 11.64 -10.48 0.17
N SER A 48 11.40 -10.94 1.40
CA SER A 48 10.76 -10.14 2.44
C SER A 48 11.54 -10.23 3.73
N LEU A 49 11.47 -9.17 4.54
CA LEU A 49 12.11 -9.06 5.84
C LEU A 49 11.16 -8.37 6.82
N TRP A 50 11.12 -8.87 8.05
CA TRP A 50 10.41 -8.24 9.15
C TRP A 50 11.41 -7.62 10.11
N LEU A 51 11.14 -6.39 10.51
CA LEU A 51 11.90 -5.68 11.53
C LEU A 51 10.97 -5.32 12.70
N ASN A 52 11.51 -5.32 13.91
CA ASN A 52 10.80 -4.79 15.07
C ASN A 52 10.95 -3.27 15.06
N THR A 53 9.87 -2.54 14.83
CA THR A 53 9.88 -1.07 14.65
C THR A 53 10.44 -0.36 15.87
N ALA A 54 10.15 -0.86 17.08
CA ALA A 54 10.61 -0.27 18.34
C ALA A 54 12.13 -0.29 18.55
N GLU A 55 12.88 -1.06 17.75
CA GLU A 55 14.35 -1.12 17.80
C GLU A 55 15.02 0.01 17.00
N PHE A 56 14.23 0.83 16.32
CA PHE A 56 14.72 1.89 15.44
C PHE A 56 14.20 3.26 15.88
N ASP A 57 15.03 4.27 15.68
CA ASP A 57 14.73 5.68 15.98
C ASP A 57 14.39 6.50 14.72
N SER A 58 14.47 5.87 13.54
CA SER A 58 14.21 6.56 12.27
C SER A 58 14.00 5.60 11.11
N MET A 59 13.30 6.05 10.08
CA MET A 59 13.18 5.33 8.81
C MET A 59 14.54 5.06 8.17
N LYS A 60 15.47 6.01 8.30
CA LYS A 60 16.83 5.83 7.78
C LYS A 60 17.52 4.62 8.42
N ALA A 61 17.45 4.49 9.75
CA ALA A 61 18.06 3.37 10.46
C ALA A 61 17.46 2.02 10.03
N MET A 62 16.15 1.97 9.76
CA MET A 62 15.50 0.77 9.22
C MET A 62 16.00 0.42 7.81
N LEU A 63 16.13 1.42 6.93
CA LEU A 63 16.62 1.20 5.56
C LEU A 63 18.11 0.81 5.57
N ASP A 64 18.92 1.40 6.44
CA ASP A 64 20.32 1.00 6.64
C ASP A 64 20.43 -0.46 7.16
N GLN A 65 19.43 -0.91 7.95
CA GLN A 65 19.39 -2.31 8.41
C GLN A 65 19.12 -3.28 7.27
N LEU A 66 18.31 -2.92 6.26
CA LEU A 66 18.12 -3.78 5.08
C LEU A 66 19.43 -4.06 4.36
N GLU A 67 20.32 -3.08 4.29
CA GLU A 67 21.64 -3.26 3.66
C GLU A 67 22.51 -4.23 4.48
N LYS A 68 22.49 -4.12 5.81
CA LYS A 68 23.23 -5.04 6.71
C LYS A 68 22.74 -6.48 6.64
N GLU A 69 21.44 -6.68 6.45
CA GLU A 69 20.80 -7.98 6.30
C GLU A 69 21.00 -8.59 4.89
N ASN A 70 21.82 -7.97 4.03
CA ASN A 70 21.99 -8.36 2.64
C ASN A 70 20.64 -8.53 1.93
N PHE A 71 19.71 -7.60 2.19
CA PHE A 71 18.43 -7.55 1.51
C PHE A 71 18.69 -7.31 0.02
N GLU A 72 18.28 -8.23 -0.84
CA GLU A 72 18.68 -8.31 -2.25
C GLU A 72 18.38 -7.06 -3.09
N LEU A 73 17.55 -6.17 -2.57
CA LEU A 73 17.24 -4.88 -3.19
C LEU A 73 17.43 -3.76 -2.15
N PRO A 74 18.61 -3.16 -2.06
CA PRO A 74 18.81 -1.98 -1.23
C PRO A 74 17.93 -0.82 -1.75
N ALA A 75 17.55 0.09 -0.86
CA ALA A 75 16.66 1.19 -1.20
C ALA A 75 17.15 2.01 -2.41
N SER A 76 18.47 2.23 -2.50
CA SER A 76 19.12 2.95 -3.61
C SER A 76 19.01 2.26 -4.98
N ALA A 77 18.86 0.95 -5.00
CA ALA A 77 18.75 0.16 -6.24
C ALA A 77 17.31 0.02 -6.74
N ALA A 78 16.31 0.33 -5.90
CA ALA A 78 14.91 0.27 -6.29
C ALA A 78 14.56 1.36 -7.32
N ASP A 79 13.83 0.97 -8.37
CA ASP A 79 13.28 1.95 -9.32
C ASP A 79 12.11 2.72 -8.73
N VAL A 80 11.39 2.10 -7.81
CA VAL A 80 10.27 2.69 -7.06
C VAL A 80 10.28 2.14 -5.64
N ALA A 81 10.08 3.00 -4.64
CA ALA A 81 9.82 2.64 -3.26
C ALA A 81 8.41 3.13 -2.86
N VAL A 82 7.58 2.25 -2.29
CA VAL A 82 6.25 2.59 -1.78
C VAL A 82 6.11 2.04 -0.38
N MET A 83 5.76 2.90 0.56
CA MET A 83 5.67 2.53 1.97
C MET A 83 4.26 2.85 2.50
N GLY A 84 3.55 1.81 2.94
CA GLY A 84 2.28 1.90 3.65
C GLY A 84 2.51 2.29 5.09
N VAL A 85 1.80 3.27 5.58
CA VAL A 85 1.92 3.78 6.96
C VAL A 85 0.54 4.07 7.51
N ALA A 86 0.29 3.72 8.78
CA ALA A 86 -0.94 4.08 9.47
C ALA A 86 -0.97 5.61 9.73
N GLY A 87 -2.13 6.23 9.53
CA GLY A 87 -2.34 7.65 9.78
C GLY A 87 -2.26 8.56 8.53
N PRO A 88 -2.27 9.87 8.74
CA PRO A 88 -2.31 10.85 7.66
C PRO A 88 -0.99 10.96 6.91
N ILE A 89 -1.09 11.12 5.59
CA ILE A 89 0.04 11.32 4.70
C ILE A 89 -0.01 12.73 4.10
N ILE A 90 1.09 13.46 4.21
CA ILE A 90 1.23 14.82 3.67
C ILE A 90 2.16 14.77 2.45
N ASN A 91 1.72 15.34 1.34
CA ASN A 91 2.49 15.45 0.08
C ASN A 91 3.11 14.14 -0.42
N LYS A 92 2.58 12.98 -0.01
CA LYS A 92 3.09 11.65 -0.33
C LYS A 92 4.53 11.37 0.17
N THR A 93 5.07 12.21 1.02
CA THR A 93 6.46 12.09 1.49
C THR A 93 6.59 12.17 3.01
N TYR A 94 5.63 12.74 3.71
CA TYR A 94 5.70 12.94 5.16
C TYR A 94 4.53 12.27 5.88
N SER A 95 4.82 11.68 7.03
CA SER A 95 3.84 11.18 8.00
C SER A 95 4.38 11.31 9.42
N ASN A 96 3.48 11.64 10.35
CA ASN A 96 3.68 11.47 11.80
C ASN A 96 2.75 10.34 12.25
N PRO A 97 3.21 9.08 12.25
CA PRO A 97 2.35 7.94 12.56
C PRO A 97 2.00 7.91 14.05
N PRO A 98 0.75 7.63 14.44
CA PRO A 98 0.32 7.70 15.84
C PRO A 98 0.96 6.64 16.76
N ASN A 99 1.52 5.59 16.21
CA ASN A 99 2.06 4.45 16.95
C ASN A 99 3.58 4.28 16.78
N ILE A 100 4.28 5.31 16.31
CA ILE A 100 5.72 5.35 16.11
C ILE A 100 6.24 6.67 16.70
N ASP A 101 7.31 6.61 17.48
CA ASP A 101 7.84 7.77 18.20
C ASP A 101 8.67 8.73 17.33
N TRP A 102 8.74 8.50 16.03
CA TRP A 102 9.50 9.30 15.08
C TRP A 102 8.73 9.54 13.78
N ASP A 103 9.03 10.67 13.15
CA ASP A 103 8.42 11.07 11.88
C ASP A 103 9.08 10.36 10.70
N ILE A 104 8.30 10.17 9.65
CA ILE A 104 8.78 9.65 8.38
C ILE A 104 8.80 10.80 7.38
N ASP A 105 10.00 11.21 6.94
CA ASP A 105 10.17 12.19 5.87
C ASP A 105 11.01 11.62 4.73
N LEU A 106 10.33 11.20 3.66
CA LEU A 106 11.00 10.70 2.48
C LEU A 106 11.60 11.81 1.61
N SER A 107 11.24 13.08 1.80
CA SER A 107 11.80 14.18 1.02
C SER A 107 13.29 14.39 1.36
N GLU A 108 13.66 14.23 2.63
CA GLU A 108 15.04 14.26 3.08
C GLU A 108 15.79 12.96 2.73
N LEU A 109 15.13 11.82 2.91
CA LEU A 109 15.73 10.51 2.70
C LEU A 109 15.97 10.17 1.22
N ALA A 110 15.13 10.66 0.30
CA ALA A 110 15.23 10.36 -1.11
C ALA A 110 16.61 10.74 -1.69
N GLY A 111 17.12 11.93 -1.33
CA GLY A 111 18.45 12.38 -1.75
C GLY A 111 19.58 11.60 -1.07
N ALA A 112 19.48 11.38 0.23
CA ALA A 112 20.52 10.71 1.03
C ALA A 112 20.68 9.22 0.68
N LEU A 113 19.59 8.54 0.32
CA LEU A 113 19.55 7.10 0.03
C LEU A 113 19.51 6.79 -1.47
N GLY A 114 19.55 7.79 -2.34
CA GLY A 114 19.50 7.58 -3.80
C GLY A 114 18.17 7.00 -4.30
N LEU A 115 17.08 7.19 -3.57
CA LEU A 115 15.75 6.74 -3.97
C LEU A 115 15.28 7.48 -5.22
N LYS A 116 15.13 6.76 -6.33
CA LYS A 116 14.75 7.37 -7.63
C LYS A 116 13.31 7.89 -7.63
N LYS A 117 12.41 7.11 -7.05
CA LYS A 117 10.98 7.46 -6.87
C LYS A 117 10.49 6.82 -5.59
N CYS A 118 9.98 7.61 -4.68
CA CYS A 118 9.42 7.12 -3.43
C CYS A 118 8.10 7.81 -3.10
N ALA A 119 7.25 7.10 -2.39
CA ALA A 119 6.01 7.64 -1.88
C ALA A 119 5.57 6.92 -0.60
N LEU A 120 4.99 7.69 0.32
CA LEU A 120 4.16 7.16 1.39
C LEU A 120 2.72 7.06 0.90
N ILE A 121 2.03 6.02 1.33
CA ILE A 121 0.59 5.86 1.19
C ILE A 121 0.00 5.41 2.53
N ASN A 122 -1.26 5.73 2.79
CA ASN A 122 -1.93 5.17 3.95
C ASN A 122 -2.06 3.65 3.78
N ASP A 123 -1.96 2.89 4.88
CA ASP A 123 -2.02 1.42 4.92
C ASP A 123 -3.32 0.87 4.31
N PHE A 124 -4.49 1.47 4.63
CA PHE A 124 -5.77 1.08 4.04
C PHE A 124 -5.90 1.46 2.56
N VAL A 125 -5.22 2.50 2.11
CA VAL A 125 -5.08 2.80 0.67
C VAL A 125 -4.31 1.67 -0.03
N ALA A 126 -3.24 1.17 0.57
CA ALA A 126 -2.52 0.01 0.02
C ALA A 126 -3.42 -1.22 -0.06
N GLN A 127 -4.20 -1.51 1.00
CA GLN A 127 -5.16 -2.61 1.02
C GLN A 127 -6.27 -2.44 -0.02
N ALA A 128 -6.76 -1.22 -0.24
CA ALA A 128 -7.76 -0.96 -1.27
C ALA A 128 -7.25 -1.30 -2.68
N PHE A 129 -6.01 -0.97 -2.99
CA PHE A 129 -5.38 -1.40 -4.25
C PHE A 129 -5.18 -2.93 -4.30
N ALA A 130 -4.81 -3.56 -3.18
CA ALA A 130 -4.64 -5.01 -3.09
C ALA A 130 -5.94 -5.77 -3.44
N CYS A 131 -7.12 -5.18 -3.18
CA CYS A 131 -8.41 -5.74 -3.57
C CYS A 131 -8.62 -5.85 -5.10
N ARG A 132 -7.73 -5.30 -5.92
CA ARG A 132 -7.70 -5.47 -7.38
C ARG A 132 -6.54 -6.35 -7.85
N SER A 133 -5.87 -7.02 -6.95
CA SER A 133 -4.76 -7.93 -7.24
C SER A 133 -5.19 -9.40 -7.10
N PRO A 134 -4.40 -10.35 -7.60
CA PRO A 134 -4.68 -11.78 -7.46
C PRO A 134 -4.76 -12.28 -6.01
N VAL A 135 -4.35 -11.48 -5.01
CA VAL A 135 -4.53 -11.84 -3.59
C VAL A 135 -6.01 -12.06 -3.24
N MET A 136 -6.92 -11.45 -4.00
CA MET A 136 -8.36 -11.64 -3.82
C MET A 136 -8.89 -13.00 -4.28
N ASP A 137 -8.10 -13.78 -5.01
CA ASP A 137 -8.50 -15.15 -5.41
C ASP A 137 -8.64 -16.06 -4.18
N ALA A 138 -7.91 -15.73 -3.08
CA ALA A 138 -8.03 -16.42 -1.79
C ALA A 138 -9.13 -15.85 -0.88
N ALA A 139 -9.82 -14.80 -1.29
CA ALA A 139 -10.82 -14.14 -0.45
C ALA A 139 -12.10 -14.97 -0.36
N ARG A 140 -12.65 -15.03 0.86
CA ARG A 140 -13.93 -15.71 1.09
C ARG A 140 -15.10 -14.74 0.84
N ARG A 141 -16.02 -15.12 -0.05
CA ARG A 141 -17.27 -14.39 -0.21
C ARG A 141 -18.19 -14.70 0.98
N ILE A 142 -18.62 -13.67 1.71
CA ILE A 142 -19.48 -13.80 2.88
C ILE A 142 -20.96 -13.64 2.47
N LEU A 143 -21.26 -12.65 1.60
CA LEU A 143 -22.60 -12.39 1.13
C LEU A 143 -22.68 -12.54 -0.39
N PRO A 144 -23.77 -13.11 -0.92
CA PRO A 144 -24.00 -13.12 -2.36
C PRO A 144 -24.26 -11.70 -2.87
N GLY A 145 -23.90 -11.48 -4.14
CA GLY A 145 -24.13 -10.18 -4.79
C GLY A 145 -23.56 -10.17 -6.19
N THR A 146 -24.04 -9.24 -7.00
CA THR A 146 -23.48 -8.96 -8.33
C THR A 146 -22.42 -7.86 -8.18
N VAL A 147 -21.22 -8.14 -8.67
CA VAL A 147 -20.14 -7.16 -8.69
C VAL A 147 -20.37 -6.18 -9.83
N ASP A 148 -20.47 -4.90 -9.53
CA ASP A 148 -20.39 -3.83 -10.53
C ASP A 148 -18.93 -3.34 -10.60
N PRO A 149 -18.20 -3.60 -11.69
CA PRO A 149 -16.81 -3.19 -11.81
C PRO A 149 -16.63 -1.66 -11.93
N ALA A 150 -17.70 -0.93 -12.24
CA ALA A 150 -17.68 0.53 -12.31
C ALA A 150 -18.01 1.20 -10.97
N ALA A 151 -18.48 0.44 -9.98
CA ALA A 151 -18.76 0.98 -8.67
C ALA A 151 -17.50 1.16 -7.81
N PRO A 152 -17.48 2.15 -6.89
CA PRO A 152 -16.46 2.25 -5.87
C PRO A 152 -16.41 0.99 -4.97
N LEU A 153 -15.22 0.65 -4.49
CA LEU A 153 -14.99 -0.46 -3.58
C LEU A 153 -14.56 0.11 -2.22
N ALA A 154 -15.30 -0.22 -1.16
CA ALA A 154 -14.93 0.13 0.20
C ALA A 154 -14.14 -1.01 0.85
N VAL A 155 -13.08 -0.64 1.56
CA VAL A 155 -12.28 -1.55 2.39
C VAL A 155 -12.41 -1.12 3.82
N ILE A 156 -12.72 -2.06 4.70
CA ILE A 156 -12.85 -1.85 6.14
C ILE A 156 -12.05 -2.94 6.84
N GLY A 157 -11.27 -2.56 7.84
CA GLY A 157 -10.49 -3.50 8.64
C GLY A 157 -10.46 -3.11 10.11
N ALA A 158 -10.80 -4.07 10.96
CA ALA A 158 -10.67 -3.93 12.39
C ALA A 158 -9.27 -4.36 12.84
N GLY A 159 -8.52 -3.45 13.41
CA GLY A 159 -7.22 -3.67 14.01
C GLY A 159 -7.19 -3.03 15.40
N THR A 160 -6.16 -2.26 15.73
CA THR A 160 -6.14 -1.41 16.93
C THR A 160 -7.27 -0.37 16.88
N GLY A 161 -7.61 0.12 15.69
CA GLY A 161 -8.78 0.94 15.39
C GLY A 161 -9.57 0.35 14.23
N LEU A 162 -10.50 1.12 13.68
CA LEU A 162 -11.27 0.77 12.49
C LEU A 162 -10.73 1.56 11.29
N GLY A 163 -9.87 0.92 10.50
CA GLY A 163 -9.35 1.53 9.29
C GLY A 163 -10.31 1.42 8.12
N GLN A 164 -10.30 2.41 7.26
CA GLN A 164 -11.19 2.50 6.10
C GLN A 164 -10.49 3.14 4.91
N ALA A 165 -10.79 2.65 3.72
CA ALA A 165 -10.45 3.30 2.46
C ALA A 165 -11.49 3.01 1.39
N THR A 166 -11.60 3.91 0.41
CA THR A 166 -12.45 3.71 -0.76
C THR A 166 -11.61 3.76 -2.03
N LEU A 167 -11.71 2.71 -2.84
CA LEU A 167 -11.09 2.66 -4.17
C LEU A 167 -12.13 3.08 -5.22
N ILE A 168 -11.85 4.13 -5.94
CA ILE A 168 -12.74 4.72 -6.94
C ILE A 168 -12.19 4.40 -8.33
N PRO A 169 -12.97 3.71 -9.18
CA PRO A 169 -12.58 3.48 -10.56
C PRO A 169 -12.64 4.81 -11.33
N LEU A 170 -11.61 5.05 -12.12
CA LEU A 170 -11.54 6.10 -13.12
C LEU A 170 -11.62 5.48 -14.51
N GLU A 171 -11.37 6.25 -15.54
CA GLU A 171 -11.35 5.72 -16.91
C GLU A 171 -10.19 4.74 -17.16
N LYS A 172 -10.42 3.75 -18.03
CA LYS A 172 -9.38 2.84 -18.58
C LYS A 172 -8.64 1.98 -17.56
N GLY A 173 -9.30 1.53 -16.50
CA GLY A 173 -8.67 0.65 -15.50
C GLY A 173 -7.70 1.37 -14.56
N VAL A 174 -7.75 2.69 -14.53
CA VAL A 174 -7.07 3.52 -13.53
C VAL A 174 -7.97 3.66 -12.32
N TYR A 175 -7.38 3.66 -11.15
CA TYR A 175 -8.08 3.82 -9.88
C TYR A 175 -7.43 4.93 -9.06
N THR A 176 -8.23 5.59 -8.24
CA THR A 176 -7.75 6.42 -7.14
C THR A 176 -8.29 5.89 -5.82
N ALA A 177 -7.55 6.05 -4.74
CA ALA A 177 -8.00 5.63 -3.43
C ALA A 177 -8.03 6.81 -2.46
N LEU A 178 -9.05 6.83 -1.61
CA LEU A 178 -9.23 7.80 -0.54
C LEU A 178 -9.16 7.05 0.79
N SER A 179 -8.25 7.46 1.67
CA SER A 179 -8.27 7.06 3.06
C SER A 179 -9.38 7.76 3.83
N SER A 180 -9.84 7.16 4.90
CA SER A 180 -10.88 7.73 5.76
C SER A 180 -10.55 7.48 7.22
N GLU A 181 -10.71 8.50 8.04
CA GLU A 181 -10.66 8.43 9.50
C GLU A 181 -12.06 8.19 10.11
N GLY A 182 -13.02 7.73 9.28
CA GLY A 182 -14.39 7.45 9.71
C GLY A 182 -14.51 6.42 10.83
N GLY A 183 -13.49 5.59 11.05
CA GLY A 183 -13.43 4.69 12.20
C GLY A 183 -13.32 5.38 13.56
N HIS A 184 -12.96 6.66 13.60
CA HIS A 184 -12.91 7.47 14.82
C HIS A 184 -14.23 8.21 15.12
N THR A 185 -15.27 8.02 14.29
CA THR A 185 -16.60 8.58 14.57
C THR A 185 -17.27 7.82 15.72
N SER A 186 -18.10 8.53 16.49
CA SER A 186 -18.88 7.92 17.55
C SER A 186 -19.82 6.85 16.99
N PHE A 187 -19.97 5.74 17.69
CA PHE A 187 -20.95 4.73 17.34
C PHE A 187 -22.37 5.29 17.57
N PRO A 188 -23.27 5.23 16.58
CA PRO A 188 -24.64 5.70 16.75
C PRO A 188 -25.45 4.66 17.55
N PHE A 189 -25.51 4.82 18.86
CA PHE A 189 -26.35 3.99 19.73
C PHE A 189 -27.82 4.42 19.58
N GLU A 190 -28.63 3.63 18.89
CA GLU A 190 -30.03 3.95 18.61
C GLU A 190 -31.00 3.11 19.43
N LEU A 191 -30.68 1.84 19.70
CA LEU A 191 -31.52 0.93 20.41
C LEU A 191 -31.31 1.00 21.94
N ALA A 192 -32.35 0.80 22.74
CA ALA A 192 -32.26 0.81 24.21
C ALA A 192 -31.18 -0.18 24.75
N ALA A 193 -31.04 -1.34 24.12
CA ALA A 193 -30.01 -2.30 24.48
C ALA A 193 -28.59 -1.78 24.18
N GLU A 194 -28.41 -1.06 23.08
CA GLU A 194 -27.11 -0.45 22.69
C GLU A 194 -26.77 0.72 23.61
N VAL A 195 -27.75 1.54 23.99
CA VAL A 195 -27.58 2.60 24.99
C VAL A 195 -27.18 2.04 26.35
N ASN A 196 -27.79 0.93 26.78
CA ASN A 196 -27.41 0.22 27.99
C ASN A 196 -25.98 -0.32 27.92
N TYR A 197 -25.56 -0.82 26.74
CA TYR A 197 -24.21 -1.26 26.52
C TYR A 197 -23.20 -0.09 26.56
N MET A 198 -23.56 1.05 25.96
CA MET A 198 -22.76 2.28 26.09
C MET A 198 -22.53 2.67 27.56
N HIS A 199 -23.58 2.66 28.38
CA HIS A 199 -23.47 2.95 29.81
C HIS A 199 -22.61 1.93 30.60
N TYR A 200 -22.53 0.71 30.11
CA TYR A 200 -21.63 -0.31 30.68
C TYR A 200 -20.17 -0.08 30.33
N LEU A 201 -19.90 0.53 29.18
CA LEU A 201 -18.53 0.81 28.70
C LEU A 201 -17.92 2.09 29.30
N LEU A 202 -18.74 3.04 29.77
CA LEU A 202 -18.32 4.30 30.41
C LEU A 202 -18.13 4.13 31.91
#